data_204f6c8f903f49362c778e5987ac1aea
#
_entry.id   204f6c8f903f49362c778e5987ac1aea
#
_cell.length_a   1.000
_cell.length_b   1.000
_cell.length_c   1.000
_cell.angle_alpha   90.00
_cell.angle_beta   90.00
_cell.angle_gamma   90.00
#
_symmetry.space_group_name_H-M   'P 1'
#
loop_
_entity.id
_entity.type
_entity.pdbx_description
1 polymer ?
#
loop_
_entity_poly.entity_id
_entity_poly.type
_entity_poly.pdbx_seq_one_letter_code
_entity_poly.pdbx_strand_id
1 'polypeptide(L)'
;MNSTLIVFVILYLLVTIGIGLLAARRVHGAKDYLVAGRSLPLYMNVATVFATWFGAEMVLSVSATFASGGLNAIPGDPFGATVCLVLAALLFSKLFYRLNLLTIGDFYKVRYGKSVEVLTSVAIVVSYLGWTSAQLTALGLVIHVLSGGAMTLNHAIIIGAAIVLVYTVFGGMWSVAFTDLFQTVIIVIGLSLVAWLVGGQAGGFEKVIAEAQAQGKFNMFPAEMDATAWWAMAGAFLAFAFGSIPQQDVFQRMTSAKDEKTAVRGTLFGGFAYLVAAFVPMFIGVAAFLVMPEIAQGLLAEDSQKILPTLVMEKMPVWLQVFFFGALLGALAAVMPVLWRTPTSAMP
;
A
#
# COMPACT_ATOMS: atom_id res chain seq x y z
N MET A 1 -19.91 -0.35 20.44
CA MET A 1 -18.51 0.16 20.28
C MET A 1 -17.59 -0.52 21.30
N ASN A 2 -16.55 -1.18 20.84
CA ASN A 2 -15.58 -1.78 21.77
C ASN A 2 -14.57 -0.71 22.20
N SER A 3 -14.79 -0.10 23.36
CA SER A 3 -13.90 0.97 23.89
C SER A 3 -12.43 0.55 23.95
N THR A 4 -12.18 -0.74 24.22
CA THR A 4 -10.84 -1.31 24.24
C THR A 4 -10.17 -1.21 22.87
N LEU A 5 -10.88 -1.56 21.80
CA LEU A 5 -10.34 -1.48 20.43
C LEU A 5 -9.96 -0.05 20.05
N ILE A 6 -10.82 0.92 20.35
CA ILE A 6 -10.56 2.34 20.06
C ILE A 6 -9.33 2.83 20.81
N VAL A 7 -9.19 2.52 22.10
CA VAL A 7 -8.04 2.92 22.89
C VAL A 7 -6.75 2.36 22.33
N PHE A 8 -6.73 1.08 21.93
CA PHE A 8 -5.54 0.46 21.34
C PHE A 8 -5.20 1.02 19.96
N VAL A 9 -6.21 1.34 19.12
CA VAL A 9 -5.98 1.99 17.82
C VAL A 9 -5.39 3.40 18.01
N ILE A 10 -5.91 4.17 18.96
CA ILE A 10 -5.35 5.49 19.31
C ILE A 10 -3.90 5.33 19.79
N LEU A 11 -3.63 4.37 20.67
CA LEU A 11 -2.28 4.09 21.17
C LEU A 11 -1.33 3.72 20.02
N TYR A 12 -1.78 2.88 19.09
CA TYR A 12 -1.01 2.53 17.89
C TYR A 12 -0.66 3.77 17.05
N LEU A 13 -1.63 4.65 16.81
CA LEU A 13 -1.41 5.90 16.06
C LEU A 13 -0.42 6.82 16.79
N LEU A 14 -0.54 6.94 18.13
CA LEU A 14 0.39 7.73 18.95
C LEU A 14 1.82 7.17 18.89
N VAL A 15 1.98 5.84 18.91
CA VAL A 15 3.28 5.18 18.75
C VAL A 15 3.85 5.49 17.36
N THR A 16 3.05 5.37 16.30
CA THR A 16 3.48 5.67 14.93
C THR A 16 3.90 7.13 14.77
N ILE A 17 3.11 8.07 15.31
CA ILE A 17 3.45 9.50 15.32
C ILE A 17 4.74 9.72 16.12
N GLY A 18 4.87 9.10 17.28
CA GLY A 18 6.08 9.17 18.12
C GLY A 18 7.34 8.71 17.39
N ILE A 19 7.27 7.56 16.69
CA ILE A 19 8.36 7.05 15.86
C ILE A 19 8.71 8.06 14.76
N GLY A 20 7.70 8.59 14.06
CA GLY A 20 7.89 9.60 13.03
C GLY A 20 8.57 10.87 13.52
N LEU A 21 8.12 11.41 14.65
CA LEU A 21 8.70 12.63 15.24
C LEU A 21 10.12 12.40 15.79
N LEU A 22 10.41 11.22 16.36
CA LEU A 22 11.77 10.87 16.77
C LEU A 22 12.71 10.77 15.57
N ALA A 23 12.26 10.17 14.49
CA ALA A 23 13.02 10.06 13.24
C ALA A 23 13.24 11.44 12.58
N ALA A 24 12.30 12.38 12.74
CA ALA A 24 12.42 13.75 12.23
C ALA A 24 13.66 14.49 12.80
N ARG A 25 14.16 14.10 13.97
CA ARG A 25 15.40 14.66 14.53
C ARG A 25 16.65 14.40 13.69
N ARG A 26 16.57 13.47 12.73
CA ARG A 26 17.67 13.18 11.78
C ARG A 26 17.66 14.07 10.54
N VAL A 27 16.67 14.93 10.41
CA VAL A 27 16.51 15.82 9.26
C VAL A 27 17.24 17.12 9.52
N HIS A 28 18.37 17.34 8.84
CA HIS A 28 19.20 18.55 8.95
C HIS A 28 19.22 19.37 7.66
N GLY A 29 18.63 18.86 6.57
CA GLY A 29 18.60 19.56 5.28
C GLY A 29 17.70 18.87 4.26
N ALA A 30 17.58 19.46 3.08
CA ALA A 30 16.71 18.96 2.00
C ALA A 30 17.03 17.52 1.58
N LYS A 31 18.32 17.14 1.55
CA LYS A 31 18.75 15.77 1.22
C LYS A 31 18.27 14.77 2.26
N ASP A 32 18.32 15.10 3.55
CA ASP A 32 17.81 14.23 4.61
C ASP A 32 16.30 14.13 4.55
N TYR A 33 15.63 15.25 4.31
CA TYR A 33 14.18 15.32 4.21
C TYR A 33 13.66 14.52 3.02
N LEU A 34 14.24 14.68 1.82
CA LEU A 34 13.73 14.08 0.58
C LEU A 34 14.16 12.62 0.39
N VAL A 35 15.41 12.27 0.72
CA VAL A 35 16.00 10.96 0.40
C VAL A 35 16.74 10.33 1.59
N ALA A 36 16.43 10.70 2.83
CA ALA A 36 17.04 10.19 4.07
C ALA A 36 18.59 10.21 4.01
N GLY A 37 19.17 11.29 3.48
CA GLY A 37 20.62 11.43 3.30
C GLY A 37 21.26 10.37 2.39
N ARG A 38 20.47 9.55 1.70
CA ARG A 38 20.92 8.37 0.91
C ARG A 38 21.66 7.36 1.80
N SER A 39 21.08 7.01 2.93
CA SER A 39 21.75 6.20 3.94
C SER A 39 20.94 5.00 4.41
N LEU A 40 19.77 4.72 3.81
CA LEU A 40 18.91 3.61 4.22
C LEU A 40 19.59 2.26 3.97
N PRO A 41 19.76 1.43 5.01
CA PRO A 41 20.26 0.06 4.86
C PRO A 41 19.22 -0.83 4.13
N LEU A 42 19.67 -1.99 3.65
CA LEU A 42 18.85 -2.88 2.81
C LEU A 42 17.50 -3.21 3.42
N TYR A 43 17.44 -3.61 4.69
CA TYR A 43 16.19 -4.00 5.35
C TYR A 43 15.18 -2.85 5.44
N MET A 44 15.63 -1.61 5.68
CA MET A 44 14.77 -0.43 5.67
C MET A 44 14.31 -0.10 4.25
N ASN A 45 15.20 -0.22 3.27
CA ASN A 45 14.86 0.05 1.88
C ASN A 45 13.83 -0.97 1.35
N VAL A 46 13.97 -2.25 1.69
CA VAL A 46 12.96 -3.29 1.40
C VAL A 46 11.62 -2.94 2.05
N ALA A 47 11.62 -2.58 3.33
CA ALA A 47 10.42 -2.22 4.05
C ALA A 47 9.70 -0.99 3.46
N THR A 48 10.46 0.05 3.07
CA THR A 48 9.85 1.25 2.45
C THR A 48 9.27 0.96 1.07
N VAL A 49 9.94 0.15 0.25
CA VAL A 49 9.39 -0.28 -1.04
C VAL A 49 8.13 -1.10 -0.83
N PHE A 50 8.18 -2.10 0.04
CA PHE A 50 7.03 -2.94 0.37
C PHE A 50 5.84 -2.10 0.88
N ALA A 51 6.03 -1.29 1.92
CA ALA A 51 4.96 -0.53 2.56
C ALA A 51 4.34 0.53 1.63
N THR A 52 5.11 1.05 0.67
CA THR A 52 4.60 2.02 -0.31
C THR A 52 3.56 1.38 -1.24
N TRP A 53 3.73 0.11 -1.56
CA TRP A 53 2.85 -0.62 -2.49
C TRP A 53 1.79 -1.45 -1.77
N PHE A 54 2.09 -1.93 -0.57
CA PHE A 54 1.16 -2.73 0.23
C PHE A 54 0.20 -1.82 1.03
N GLY A 55 -0.71 -1.17 0.34
CA GLY A 55 -1.70 -0.26 0.91
C GLY A 55 -3.03 -0.95 1.26
N ALA A 56 -3.99 -0.11 1.64
CA ALA A 56 -5.36 -0.57 1.89
C ALA A 56 -6.02 -1.14 0.63
N GLU A 57 -5.62 -0.68 -0.55
CA GLU A 57 -6.12 -1.19 -1.82
C GLU A 57 -5.88 -2.70 -1.93
N MET A 58 -4.67 -3.17 -1.64
CA MET A 58 -4.33 -4.60 -1.63
C MET A 58 -5.17 -5.38 -0.63
N VAL A 59 -5.33 -4.84 0.58
CA VAL A 59 -6.04 -5.53 1.66
C VAL A 59 -7.56 -5.54 1.44
N LEU A 60 -8.13 -4.44 0.97
CA LEU A 60 -9.59 -4.26 0.89
C LEU A 60 -10.14 -4.56 -0.50
N SER A 61 -9.58 -3.91 -1.55
CA SER A 61 -10.13 -3.99 -2.90
C SER A 61 -9.65 -5.21 -3.66
N VAL A 62 -8.34 -5.43 -3.73
CA VAL A 62 -7.76 -6.54 -4.49
C VAL A 62 -8.16 -7.88 -3.92
N SER A 63 -8.19 -8.03 -2.58
CA SER A 63 -8.65 -9.25 -1.92
C SER A 63 -10.11 -9.57 -2.22
N ALA A 64 -10.99 -8.57 -2.18
CA ALA A 64 -12.41 -8.73 -2.51
C ALA A 64 -12.63 -9.05 -3.99
N THR A 65 -11.90 -8.37 -4.89
CA THR A 65 -11.94 -8.63 -6.34
C THR A 65 -11.43 -10.04 -6.68
N PHE A 66 -10.36 -10.50 -6.01
CA PHE A 66 -9.89 -11.88 -6.16
C PHE A 66 -10.93 -12.88 -5.66
N ALA A 67 -11.52 -12.64 -4.49
CA ALA A 67 -12.52 -13.53 -3.92
C ALA A 67 -13.78 -13.64 -4.79
N SER A 68 -14.17 -12.60 -5.51
CA SER A 68 -15.30 -12.62 -6.46
C SER A 68 -14.90 -13.14 -7.85
N GLY A 69 -13.83 -12.60 -8.45
CA GLY A 69 -13.48 -12.82 -9.86
C GLY A 69 -12.26 -13.74 -10.11
N GLY A 70 -11.41 -13.99 -9.12
CA GLY A 70 -10.17 -14.77 -9.28
C GLY A 70 -9.00 -13.96 -9.84
N LEU A 71 -7.92 -14.65 -10.27
CA LEU A 71 -6.69 -14.03 -10.76
C LEU A 71 -6.89 -13.21 -12.05
N ASN A 72 -7.78 -13.62 -12.91
CA ASN A 72 -8.07 -12.90 -14.15
C ASN A 72 -8.70 -11.52 -13.92
N ALA A 73 -9.30 -11.29 -12.75
CA ALA A 73 -9.89 -10.00 -12.40
C ALA A 73 -8.88 -9.00 -11.82
N ILE A 74 -7.66 -9.45 -11.50
CA ILE A 74 -6.61 -8.65 -10.85
C ILE A 74 -5.27 -8.66 -11.59
N PRO A 75 -5.22 -8.53 -12.93
CA PRO A 75 -3.95 -8.61 -13.68
C PRO A 75 -3.00 -7.46 -13.36
N GLY A 76 -3.52 -6.29 -13.00
CA GLY A 76 -2.74 -5.11 -12.67
C GLY A 76 -2.02 -5.25 -11.34
N ASP A 77 -2.76 -5.55 -10.29
CA ASP A 77 -2.26 -5.63 -8.92
C ASP A 77 -2.62 -6.98 -8.29
N PRO A 78 -1.63 -7.81 -7.88
CA PRO A 78 -0.21 -7.49 -7.63
C PRO A 78 0.75 -7.77 -8.80
N PHE A 79 0.31 -8.34 -9.91
CA PHE A 79 1.23 -8.86 -10.94
C PHE A 79 1.91 -7.75 -11.73
N GLY A 80 1.15 -6.83 -12.32
CA GLY A 80 1.70 -5.66 -13.02
C GLY A 80 2.54 -4.80 -12.09
N ALA A 81 2.08 -4.55 -10.85
CA ALA A 81 2.81 -3.81 -9.83
C ALA A 81 4.17 -4.45 -9.50
N THR A 82 4.22 -5.78 -9.36
CA THR A 82 5.50 -6.49 -9.15
C THR A 82 6.41 -6.35 -10.35
N VAL A 83 5.91 -6.47 -11.57
CA VAL A 83 6.70 -6.26 -12.79
C VAL A 83 7.22 -4.84 -12.84
N CYS A 84 6.44 -3.83 -12.47
CA CYS A 84 6.90 -2.44 -12.34
C CYS A 84 8.14 -2.33 -11.43
N LEU A 85 8.06 -2.91 -10.22
CA LEU A 85 9.17 -2.87 -9.27
C LEU A 85 10.40 -3.64 -9.76
N VAL A 86 10.22 -4.78 -10.43
CA VAL A 86 11.31 -5.55 -11.04
C VAL A 86 11.98 -4.74 -12.16
N LEU A 87 11.21 -4.14 -13.05
CA LEU A 87 11.74 -3.29 -14.12
C LEU A 87 12.43 -2.06 -13.56
N ALA A 88 11.82 -1.39 -12.57
CA ALA A 88 12.43 -0.27 -11.87
C ALA A 88 13.76 -0.65 -11.23
N ALA A 89 13.82 -1.81 -10.55
CA ALA A 89 15.03 -2.30 -9.90
C ALA A 89 16.16 -2.57 -10.90
N LEU A 90 15.86 -3.31 -11.97
CA LEU A 90 16.88 -3.81 -12.91
C LEU A 90 17.35 -2.75 -13.91
N LEU A 91 16.42 -1.92 -14.41
CA LEU A 91 16.70 -0.98 -15.49
C LEU A 91 16.99 0.44 -15.00
N PHE A 92 16.33 0.89 -13.93
CA PHE A 92 16.33 2.31 -13.56
C PHE A 92 17.02 2.60 -12.22
N SER A 93 17.00 1.69 -11.24
CA SER A 93 17.55 1.95 -9.90
C SER A 93 19.01 2.42 -9.93
N LYS A 94 19.84 1.72 -10.70
CA LYS A 94 21.26 2.06 -10.84
C LYS A 94 21.46 3.41 -11.49
N LEU A 95 20.69 3.69 -12.55
CA LEU A 95 20.72 4.96 -13.28
C LEU A 95 20.33 6.11 -12.36
N PHE A 96 19.16 6.04 -11.74
CA PHE A 96 18.63 7.10 -10.88
C PHE A 96 19.53 7.32 -9.65
N TYR A 97 20.08 6.25 -9.08
CA TYR A 97 21.00 6.36 -7.97
C TYR A 97 22.27 7.16 -8.34
N ARG A 98 22.85 6.90 -9.52
CA ARG A 98 24.07 7.57 -10.01
C ARG A 98 23.87 9.04 -10.37
N LEU A 99 22.68 9.41 -10.82
CA LEU A 99 22.38 10.80 -11.17
C LEU A 99 22.44 11.77 -9.99
N ASN A 100 22.36 11.24 -8.75
CA ASN A 100 22.44 12.02 -7.51
C ASN A 100 21.43 13.17 -7.41
N LEU A 101 20.24 13.00 -8.01
CA LEU A 101 19.15 13.95 -8.00
C LEU A 101 18.27 13.73 -6.76
N LEU A 102 17.51 14.74 -6.36
CA LEU A 102 16.62 14.67 -5.19
C LEU A 102 15.18 14.31 -5.55
N THR A 103 14.77 14.68 -6.76
CA THR A 103 13.41 14.43 -7.25
C THR A 103 13.42 13.88 -8.67
N ILE A 104 12.34 13.18 -9.05
CA ILE A 104 12.16 12.75 -10.44
C ILE A 104 11.97 13.97 -11.37
N GLY A 105 11.45 15.08 -10.88
CA GLY A 105 11.35 16.34 -11.62
C GLY A 105 12.72 16.86 -12.04
N ASP A 106 13.74 16.75 -11.18
CA ASP A 106 15.12 17.13 -11.51
C ASP A 106 15.66 16.32 -12.69
N PHE A 107 15.30 15.01 -12.78
CA PHE A 107 15.66 14.18 -13.93
C PHE A 107 15.07 14.74 -15.23
N TYR A 108 13.77 15.09 -15.24
CA TYR A 108 13.12 15.66 -16.41
C TYR A 108 13.71 17.01 -16.79
N LYS A 109 14.05 17.84 -15.80
CA LYS A 109 14.71 19.14 -16.01
C LYS A 109 16.05 19.00 -16.69
N VAL A 110 16.90 18.13 -16.17
CA VAL A 110 18.27 17.91 -16.70
C VAL A 110 18.21 17.31 -18.11
N ARG A 111 17.26 16.42 -18.38
CA ARG A 111 17.18 15.70 -19.67
C ARG A 111 16.44 16.48 -20.75
N TYR A 112 15.38 17.21 -20.40
CA TYR A 112 14.42 17.79 -21.36
C TYR A 112 14.15 19.29 -21.13
N GLY A 113 14.68 19.88 -20.09
CA GLY A 113 14.53 21.30 -19.78
C GLY A 113 13.34 21.63 -18.86
N LYS A 114 13.25 22.91 -18.51
CA LYS A 114 12.31 23.43 -17.48
C LYS A 114 10.83 23.22 -17.83
N SER A 115 10.45 23.37 -19.09
CA SER A 115 9.05 23.21 -19.52
C SER A 115 8.56 21.78 -19.31
N VAL A 116 9.42 20.78 -19.59
CA VAL A 116 9.08 19.37 -19.37
C VAL A 116 9.07 19.01 -17.88
N GLU A 117 9.98 19.60 -17.08
CA GLU A 117 9.94 19.47 -15.61
C GLU A 117 8.58 19.92 -15.06
N VAL A 118 8.09 21.09 -15.46
CA VAL A 118 6.80 21.63 -14.98
C VAL A 118 5.64 20.75 -15.43
N LEU A 119 5.60 20.37 -16.72
CA LEU A 119 4.53 19.54 -17.28
C LEU A 119 4.45 18.18 -16.57
N THR A 120 5.57 17.50 -16.42
CA THR A 120 5.62 16.18 -15.77
C THR A 120 5.33 16.29 -14.27
N SER A 121 5.78 17.35 -13.60
CA SER A 121 5.45 17.59 -12.19
C SER A 121 3.95 17.78 -11.99
N VAL A 122 3.29 18.58 -12.83
CA VAL A 122 1.83 18.76 -12.78
C VAL A 122 1.12 17.43 -13.05
N ALA A 123 1.54 16.67 -14.06
CA ALA A 123 0.94 15.36 -14.36
C ALA A 123 1.07 14.39 -13.19
N ILE A 124 2.23 14.33 -12.53
CA ILE A 124 2.47 13.51 -11.33
C ILE A 124 1.56 13.95 -10.17
N VAL A 125 1.45 15.27 -9.92
CA VAL A 125 0.56 15.79 -8.87
C VAL A 125 -0.89 15.38 -9.12
N VAL A 126 -1.38 15.57 -10.34
CA VAL A 126 -2.76 15.19 -10.71
C VAL A 126 -2.98 13.69 -10.54
N SER A 127 -2.02 12.86 -10.95
CA SER A 127 -2.08 11.39 -10.75
C SER A 127 -2.19 11.03 -9.25
N TYR A 128 -1.40 11.68 -8.40
CA TYR A 128 -1.44 11.42 -6.96
C TYR A 128 -2.72 11.90 -6.28
N LEU A 129 -3.41 12.91 -6.78
CA LEU A 129 -4.68 13.37 -6.19
C LEU A 129 -5.72 12.25 -6.18
N GLY A 130 -5.88 11.51 -7.30
CA GLY A 130 -6.79 10.38 -7.38
C GLY A 130 -6.43 9.25 -6.40
N TRP A 131 -5.16 8.84 -6.42
CA TRP A 131 -4.68 7.78 -5.54
C TRP A 131 -4.78 8.13 -4.05
N THR A 132 -4.42 9.37 -3.66
CA THR A 132 -4.56 9.82 -2.28
C THR A 132 -5.99 9.91 -1.84
N SER A 133 -6.89 10.37 -2.71
CA SER A 133 -8.32 10.39 -2.41
C SER A 133 -8.85 8.99 -2.11
N ALA A 134 -8.44 7.98 -2.87
CA ALA A 134 -8.78 6.58 -2.62
C ALA A 134 -8.26 6.10 -1.25
N GLN A 135 -7.00 6.40 -0.91
CA GLN A 135 -6.41 6.03 0.37
C GLN A 135 -7.08 6.75 1.56
N LEU A 136 -7.41 8.05 1.43
CA LEU A 136 -8.15 8.79 2.46
C LEU A 136 -9.56 8.24 2.66
N THR A 137 -10.23 7.86 1.57
CA THR A 137 -11.55 7.22 1.64
C THR A 137 -11.48 5.88 2.36
N ALA A 138 -10.48 5.04 2.03
CA ALA A 138 -10.26 3.77 2.72
C ALA A 138 -9.93 3.97 4.22
N LEU A 139 -9.12 4.99 4.56
CA LEU A 139 -8.85 5.35 5.96
C LEU A 139 -10.12 5.78 6.68
N GLY A 140 -10.94 6.61 6.04
CA GLY A 140 -12.24 7.01 6.57
C GLY A 140 -13.18 5.82 6.76
N LEU A 141 -13.21 4.88 5.81
CA LEU A 141 -14.00 3.65 5.92
C LEU A 141 -13.59 2.83 7.16
N VAL A 142 -12.29 2.67 7.37
CA VAL A 142 -11.78 1.95 8.55
C VAL A 142 -12.20 2.64 9.85
N ILE A 143 -12.06 3.95 9.94
CA ILE A 143 -12.48 4.73 11.13
C ILE A 143 -14.01 4.65 11.32
N HIS A 144 -14.78 4.72 10.24
CA HIS A 144 -16.23 4.57 10.27
C HIS A 144 -16.64 3.20 10.81
N VAL A 145 -16.07 2.11 10.31
CA VAL A 145 -16.31 0.75 10.79
C VAL A 145 -15.91 0.58 12.25
N LEU A 146 -14.73 1.08 12.64
CA LEU A 146 -14.25 1.06 14.03
C LEU A 146 -15.17 1.82 14.99
N SER A 147 -15.79 2.91 14.52
CA SER A 147 -16.75 3.68 15.32
C SER A 147 -18.11 2.96 15.49
N GLY A 148 -18.31 1.82 14.82
CA GLY A 148 -19.60 1.13 14.77
C GLY A 148 -20.68 1.97 14.10
N GLY A 149 -20.32 2.81 13.13
CA GLY A 149 -21.23 3.71 12.41
C GLY A 149 -21.59 5.00 13.18
N ALA A 150 -21.07 5.20 14.41
CA ALA A 150 -21.35 6.41 15.19
C ALA A 150 -20.78 7.68 14.53
N MET A 151 -19.72 7.56 13.72
CA MET A 151 -19.14 8.62 12.95
C MET A 151 -19.51 8.47 11.48
N THR A 152 -19.96 9.53 10.82
CA THR A 152 -20.22 9.47 9.36
C THR A 152 -18.91 9.29 8.59
N LEU A 153 -18.98 8.69 7.40
CA LEU A 153 -17.81 8.46 6.56
C LEU A 153 -17.03 9.76 6.27
N ASN A 154 -17.72 10.87 6.00
CA ASN A 154 -17.09 12.16 5.72
C ASN A 154 -16.30 12.69 6.93
N HIS A 155 -16.85 12.62 8.15
CA HIS A 155 -16.11 13.02 9.35
C HIS A 155 -14.91 12.11 9.60
N ALA A 156 -15.07 10.82 9.37
CA ALA A 156 -13.97 9.85 9.50
C ALA A 156 -12.82 10.12 8.51
N ILE A 157 -13.15 10.47 7.24
CA ILE A 157 -12.15 10.88 6.22
C ILE A 157 -11.41 12.14 6.67
N ILE A 158 -12.13 13.15 7.14
CA ILE A 158 -11.50 14.42 7.58
C ILE A 158 -10.56 14.19 8.77
N ILE A 159 -10.97 13.39 9.75
CA ILE A 159 -10.14 13.06 10.92
C ILE A 159 -8.90 12.28 10.48
N GLY A 160 -9.07 11.25 9.64
CA GLY A 160 -7.98 10.47 9.09
C GLY A 160 -6.98 11.34 8.33
N ALA A 161 -7.47 12.22 7.47
CA ALA A 161 -6.65 13.16 6.71
C ALA A 161 -5.86 14.10 7.63
N ALA A 162 -6.49 14.65 8.68
CA ALA A 162 -5.84 15.52 9.66
C ALA A 162 -4.70 14.80 10.41
N ILE A 163 -4.92 13.55 10.85
CA ILE A 163 -3.92 12.75 11.53
C ILE A 163 -2.71 12.53 10.63
N VAL A 164 -2.95 12.14 9.38
CA VAL A 164 -1.88 11.88 8.41
C VAL A 164 -1.10 13.14 8.08
N LEU A 165 -1.80 14.26 7.89
CA LEU A 165 -1.17 15.55 7.60
C LEU A 165 -0.18 15.95 8.69
N VAL A 166 -0.56 15.84 9.96
CA VAL A 166 0.27 16.25 11.09
C VAL A 166 1.64 15.57 11.09
N TYR A 167 1.69 14.24 11.01
CA TYR A 167 3.00 13.58 11.10
C TYR A 167 3.81 13.63 9.80
N THR A 168 3.14 13.79 8.65
CA THR A 168 3.81 13.85 7.35
C THR A 168 4.63 15.12 7.17
N VAL A 169 4.09 16.26 7.63
CA VAL A 169 4.74 17.58 7.48
C VAL A 169 6.09 17.64 8.17
N PHE A 170 6.25 17.00 9.33
CA PHE A 170 7.46 17.16 10.16
C PHE A 170 8.59 16.18 9.84
N GLY A 171 8.31 15.03 9.23
CA GLY A 171 9.25 13.91 9.32
C GLY A 171 10.10 13.57 8.11
N GLY A 172 9.76 14.01 6.94
CA GLY A 172 10.52 13.68 5.72
C GLY A 172 10.69 12.16 5.50
N MET A 173 11.65 11.78 4.65
CA MET A 173 11.92 10.37 4.29
C MET A 173 12.45 9.53 5.46
N TRP A 174 13.12 10.14 6.45
CA TRP A 174 13.53 9.43 7.65
C TRP A 174 12.35 8.92 8.47
N SER A 175 11.34 9.78 8.69
CA SER A 175 10.13 9.34 9.41
C SER A 175 9.41 8.25 8.66
N VAL A 176 9.26 8.38 7.34
CA VAL A 176 8.66 7.34 6.51
C VAL A 176 9.41 6.02 6.64
N ALA A 177 10.74 6.02 6.52
CA ALA A 177 11.52 4.79 6.59
C ALA A 177 11.37 4.04 7.92
N PHE A 178 11.31 4.76 9.04
CA PHE A 178 11.10 4.13 10.36
C PHE A 178 9.65 3.67 10.57
N THR A 179 8.67 4.48 10.16
CA THR A 179 7.26 4.08 10.25
C THR A 179 6.94 2.92 9.31
N ASP A 180 7.45 2.94 8.07
CA ASP A 180 7.27 1.85 7.10
C ASP A 180 7.87 0.52 7.61
N LEU A 181 9.05 0.57 8.26
CA LEU A 181 9.65 -0.62 8.86
C LEU A 181 8.76 -1.19 9.97
N PHE A 182 8.29 -0.33 10.88
CA PHE A 182 7.39 -0.73 11.95
C PHE A 182 6.07 -1.29 11.41
N GLN A 183 5.47 -0.60 10.45
CA GLN A 183 4.21 -0.98 9.82
C GLN A 183 4.33 -2.27 9.02
N THR A 184 5.41 -2.48 8.27
CA THR A 184 5.68 -3.74 7.54
C THR A 184 5.63 -4.93 8.49
N VAL A 185 6.27 -4.84 9.65
CA VAL A 185 6.25 -5.92 10.65
C VAL A 185 4.84 -6.19 11.16
N ILE A 186 4.09 -5.12 11.49
CA ILE A 186 2.71 -5.24 11.99
C ILE A 186 1.78 -5.81 10.90
N ILE A 187 1.91 -5.35 9.66
CA ILE A 187 1.11 -5.83 8.51
C ILE A 187 1.34 -7.33 8.29
N VAL A 188 2.60 -7.74 8.17
CA VAL A 188 2.94 -9.14 7.89
C VAL A 188 2.46 -10.06 9.01
N ILE A 189 2.74 -9.72 10.26
CA ILE A 189 2.32 -10.51 11.42
C ILE A 189 0.79 -10.49 11.55
N GLY A 190 0.17 -9.31 11.52
CA GLY A 190 -1.27 -9.15 11.73
C GLY A 190 -2.10 -9.90 10.68
N LEU A 191 -1.80 -9.72 9.40
CA LEU A 191 -2.52 -10.43 8.33
C LEU A 191 -2.26 -11.94 8.35
N SER A 192 -1.03 -12.39 8.68
CA SER A 192 -0.74 -13.83 8.80
C SER A 192 -1.53 -14.47 9.94
N LEU A 193 -1.67 -13.78 11.07
CA LEU A 193 -2.48 -14.25 12.19
C LEU A 193 -3.98 -14.29 11.86
N VAL A 194 -4.48 -13.27 11.15
CA VAL A 194 -5.88 -13.29 10.64
C VAL A 194 -6.08 -14.46 9.68
N ALA A 195 -5.17 -14.66 8.72
CA ALA A 195 -5.26 -15.78 7.77
C ALA A 195 -5.24 -17.12 8.48
N TRP A 196 -4.40 -17.28 9.50
CA TRP A 196 -4.31 -18.51 10.30
C TRP A 196 -5.62 -18.82 11.03
N LEU A 197 -6.19 -17.83 11.72
CA LEU A 197 -7.43 -18.03 12.48
C LEU A 197 -8.64 -18.22 11.56
N VAL A 198 -8.78 -17.39 10.50
CA VAL A 198 -9.92 -17.53 9.59
C VAL A 198 -9.83 -18.82 8.78
N GLY A 199 -8.63 -19.26 8.39
CA GLY A 199 -8.42 -20.54 7.76
C GLY A 199 -8.86 -21.70 8.64
N GLY A 200 -8.55 -21.65 9.95
CA GLY A 200 -9.05 -22.61 10.92
C GLY A 200 -10.57 -22.63 11.02
N GLN A 201 -11.23 -21.47 11.08
CA GLN A 201 -12.70 -21.34 11.13
C GLN A 201 -13.36 -21.80 9.83
N ALA A 202 -12.71 -21.63 8.68
CA ALA A 202 -13.21 -22.11 7.38
C ALA A 202 -13.11 -23.64 7.19
N GLY A 203 -12.49 -24.35 8.13
CA GLY A 203 -12.28 -25.79 8.10
C GLY A 203 -10.92 -26.23 7.58
N GLY A 204 -9.92 -25.34 7.62
CA GLY A 204 -8.52 -25.59 7.26
C GLY A 204 -8.08 -24.88 5.98
N PHE A 205 -6.76 -24.66 5.87
CA PHE A 205 -6.16 -24.03 4.68
C PHE A 205 -6.48 -24.77 3.39
N GLU A 206 -6.39 -26.10 3.43
CA GLU A 206 -6.65 -26.95 2.27
C GLU A 206 -8.07 -26.76 1.74
N LYS A 207 -9.07 -26.63 2.63
CA LYS A 207 -10.45 -26.40 2.21
C LYS A 207 -10.65 -25.07 1.52
N VAL A 208 -10.05 -23.98 2.03
CA VAL A 208 -10.11 -22.66 1.41
C VAL A 208 -9.48 -22.68 0.01
N ILE A 209 -8.31 -23.33 -0.12
CA ILE A 209 -7.61 -23.44 -1.42
C ILE A 209 -8.41 -24.33 -2.38
N ALA A 210 -8.95 -25.45 -1.92
CA ALA A 210 -9.75 -26.35 -2.75
C ALA A 210 -11.02 -25.65 -3.26
N GLU A 211 -11.68 -24.86 -2.41
CA GLU A 211 -12.85 -24.08 -2.80
C GLU A 211 -12.50 -23.01 -3.85
N ALA A 212 -11.40 -22.27 -3.63
CA ALA A 212 -10.90 -21.31 -4.60
C ALA A 212 -10.58 -21.98 -5.96
N GLN A 213 -10.00 -23.17 -5.93
CA GLN A 213 -9.70 -23.95 -7.12
C GLN A 213 -10.98 -24.44 -7.81
N ALA A 214 -11.93 -24.98 -7.06
CA ALA A 214 -13.22 -25.45 -7.59
C ALA A 214 -14.00 -24.33 -8.27
N GLN A 215 -13.91 -23.11 -7.75
CA GLN A 215 -14.50 -21.91 -8.34
C GLN A 215 -13.67 -21.30 -9.48
N GLY A 216 -12.54 -21.93 -9.89
CA GLY A 216 -11.68 -21.42 -10.95
C GLY A 216 -10.94 -20.11 -10.62
N LYS A 217 -10.79 -19.75 -9.33
CA LYS A 217 -10.14 -18.49 -8.92
C LYS A 217 -8.67 -18.39 -9.32
N PHE A 218 -8.01 -19.52 -9.56
CA PHE A 218 -6.60 -19.55 -10.00
C PHE A 218 -6.41 -19.47 -11.53
N ASN A 219 -7.49 -19.36 -12.29
CA ASN A 219 -7.39 -19.14 -13.72
C ASN A 219 -6.88 -17.73 -14.00
N MET A 220 -5.71 -17.64 -14.65
CA MET A 220 -5.10 -16.34 -15.02
C MET A 220 -5.84 -15.65 -16.16
N PHE A 221 -6.50 -16.43 -17.03
CA PHE A 221 -7.18 -15.92 -18.21
C PHE A 221 -8.68 -16.20 -18.10
N PRO A 222 -9.54 -15.28 -18.57
CA PRO A 222 -10.97 -15.54 -18.71
C PRO A 222 -11.25 -16.78 -19.57
N ALA A 223 -12.38 -17.44 -19.33
CA ALA A 223 -12.77 -18.63 -20.08
C ALA A 223 -13.01 -18.30 -21.57
N GLU A 224 -13.55 -17.11 -21.83
CA GLU A 224 -13.73 -16.60 -23.18
C GLU A 224 -12.82 -15.39 -23.38
N MET A 225 -11.80 -15.56 -24.24
CA MET A 225 -10.76 -14.57 -24.55
C MET A 225 -11.04 -13.98 -25.95
N ASP A 226 -12.01 -13.08 -26.03
CA ASP A 226 -12.16 -12.25 -27.21
C ASP A 226 -11.11 -11.12 -27.26
N ALA A 227 -11.07 -10.38 -28.36
CA ALA A 227 -10.11 -9.29 -28.52
C ALA A 227 -10.31 -8.19 -27.46
N THR A 228 -11.54 -7.94 -27.03
CA THR A 228 -11.85 -6.92 -26.01
C THR A 228 -11.32 -7.33 -24.65
N ALA A 229 -11.55 -8.57 -24.22
CA ALA A 229 -11.03 -9.11 -22.96
C ALA A 229 -9.49 -9.10 -22.94
N TRP A 230 -8.84 -9.44 -24.06
CA TRP A 230 -7.40 -9.36 -24.21
C TRP A 230 -6.87 -7.94 -24.00
N TRP A 231 -7.44 -6.96 -24.68
CA TRP A 231 -7.00 -5.57 -24.58
C TRP A 231 -7.30 -4.98 -23.20
N ALA A 232 -8.43 -5.33 -22.59
CA ALA A 232 -8.76 -4.89 -21.25
C ALA A 232 -7.75 -5.44 -20.21
N MET A 233 -7.45 -6.75 -20.26
CA MET A 233 -6.50 -7.40 -19.37
C MET A 233 -5.07 -6.88 -19.58
N ALA A 234 -4.63 -6.79 -20.84
CA ALA A 234 -3.32 -6.25 -21.18
C ALA A 234 -3.19 -4.79 -20.76
N GLY A 235 -4.22 -3.97 -21.00
CA GLY A 235 -4.26 -2.57 -20.58
C GLY A 235 -4.14 -2.42 -19.06
N ALA A 236 -4.90 -3.18 -18.28
CA ALA A 236 -4.82 -3.19 -16.83
C ALA A 236 -3.43 -3.61 -16.33
N PHE A 237 -2.87 -4.68 -16.89
CA PHE A 237 -1.52 -5.13 -16.56
C PHE A 237 -0.45 -4.09 -16.89
N LEU A 238 -0.46 -3.55 -18.12
CA LEU A 238 0.54 -2.59 -18.59
C LEU A 238 0.46 -1.25 -17.85
N ALA A 239 -0.74 -0.81 -17.49
CA ALA A 239 -0.93 0.40 -16.69
C ALA A 239 -0.19 0.32 -15.35
N PHE A 240 -0.27 -0.82 -14.66
CA PHE A 240 0.49 -1.05 -13.43
C PHE A 240 1.97 -1.34 -13.68
N ALA A 241 2.30 -2.12 -14.71
CA ALA A 241 3.68 -2.53 -15.01
C ALA A 241 4.60 -1.36 -15.41
N PHE A 242 4.05 -0.30 -15.99
CA PHE A 242 4.84 0.84 -16.46
C PHE A 242 4.46 2.18 -15.82
N GLY A 243 3.23 2.32 -15.33
CA GLY A 243 2.66 3.59 -14.91
C GLY A 243 3.40 4.27 -13.76
N SER A 244 3.95 3.50 -12.82
CA SER A 244 4.63 4.06 -11.65
C SER A 244 6.15 4.19 -11.79
N ILE A 245 6.77 3.66 -12.84
CA ILE A 245 8.22 3.80 -13.05
C ILE A 245 8.67 5.29 -13.07
N PRO A 246 7.97 6.22 -13.76
CA PRO A 246 8.34 7.63 -13.81
C PRO A 246 7.83 8.45 -12.62
N GLN A 247 7.36 7.83 -11.55
CA GLN A 247 6.78 8.52 -10.40
C GLN A 247 7.79 8.80 -9.29
N GLN A 248 7.47 9.79 -8.44
CA GLN A 248 8.34 10.27 -7.38
C GLN A 248 8.55 9.23 -6.28
N ASP A 249 7.55 8.44 -5.94
CA ASP A 249 7.64 7.42 -4.89
C ASP A 249 8.66 6.33 -5.22
N VAL A 250 8.61 5.75 -6.42
CA VAL A 250 9.56 4.75 -6.88
C VAL A 250 10.97 5.32 -6.94
N PHE A 251 11.13 6.52 -7.53
CA PHE A 251 12.39 7.24 -7.58
C PHE A 251 12.99 7.44 -6.18
N GLN A 252 12.18 7.92 -5.24
CA GLN A 252 12.62 8.28 -3.89
C GLN A 252 13.08 7.06 -3.09
N ARG A 253 12.38 5.91 -3.19
CA ARG A 253 12.78 4.68 -2.48
C ARG A 253 14.12 4.18 -3.02
N MET A 254 14.33 4.18 -4.33
CA MET A 254 15.60 3.80 -4.94
C MET A 254 16.75 4.73 -4.53
N THR A 255 16.53 6.04 -4.56
CA THR A 255 17.58 7.02 -4.29
C THR A 255 17.88 7.22 -2.81
N SER A 256 17.01 6.78 -1.90
CA SER A 256 17.24 6.83 -0.45
C SER A 256 18.16 5.72 0.07
N ALA A 257 18.47 4.71 -0.72
CA ALA A 257 19.35 3.60 -0.36
C ALA A 257 20.79 4.09 -0.06
N LYS A 258 21.52 3.38 0.82
CA LYS A 258 22.89 3.74 1.19
C LYS A 258 23.91 3.57 0.07
N ASP A 259 23.66 2.69 -0.86
CA ASP A 259 24.51 2.41 -2.01
C ASP A 259 23.71 1.85 -3.19
N GLU A 260 24.35 1.80 -4.36
CA GLU A 260 23.74 1.34 -5.61
C GLU A 260 23.24 -0.11 -5.53
N LYS A 261 23.98 -0.99 -4.85
CA LYS A 261 23.57 -2.40 -4.68
C LYS A 261 22.32 -2.52 -3.81
N THR A 262 22.26 -1.69 -2.77
CA THR A 262 21.10 -1.60 -1.88
C THR A 262 19.88 -1.05 -2.63
N ALA A 263 20.04 -0.04 -3.50
CA ALA A 263 18.97 0.49 -4.32
C ALA A 263 18.34 -0.59 -5.20
N VAL A 264 19.16 -1.36 -5.92
CA VAL A 264 18.69 -2.46 -6.80
C VAL A 264 18.05 -3.58 -5.98
N ARG A 265 18.78 -4.10 -4.98
CA ARG A 265 18.31 -5.25 -4.17
C ARG A 265 17.10 -4.91 -3.32
N GLY A 266 17.07 -3.70 -2.76
CA GLY A 266 15.96 -3.25 -1.92
C GLY A 266 14.66 -3.13 -2.70
N THR A 267 14.72 -2.55 -3.90
CA THR A 267 13.54 -2.47 -4.78
C THR A 267 13.11 -3.85 -5.26
N LEU A 268 14.06 -4.72 -5.66
CA LEU A 268 13.75 -6.07 -6.12
C LEU A 268 13.14 -6.94 -5.01
N PHE A 269 13.76 -6.98 -3.84
CA PHE A 269 13.26 -7.78 -2.72
C PHE A 269 11.95 -7.21 -2.15
N GLY A 270 11.80 -5.87 -2.14
CA GLY A 270 10.54 -5.23 -1.77
C GLY A 270 9.39 -5.63 -2.69
N GLY A 271 9.64 -5.66 -4.01
CA GLY A 271 8.66 -6.12 -5.00
C GLY A 271 8.29 -7.59 -4.86
N PHE A 272 9.25 -8.48 -4.61
CA PHE A 272 8.95 -9.88 -4.35
C PHE A 272 8.23 -10.09 -3.02
N ALA A 273 8.63 -9.38 -1.97
CA ALA A 273 7.93 -9.43 -0.68
C ALA A 273 6.47 -8.98 -0.82
N TYR A 274 6.23 -7.92 -1.61
CA TYR A 274 4.90 -7.43 -1.96
C TYR A 274 4.06 -8.53 -2.64
N LEU A 275 4.58 -9.17 -3.69
CA LEU A 275 3.88 -10.24 -4.40
C LEU A 275 3.50 -11.39 -3.47
N VAL A 276 4.45 -11.85 -2.66
CA VAL A 276 4.21 -12.97 -1.73
C VAL A 276 3.17 -12.59 -0.67
N ALA A 277 3.29 -11.39 -0.09
CA ALA A 277 2.36 -10.93 0.93
C ALA A 277 0.95 -10.70 0.39
N ALA A 278 0.79 -10.36 -0.90
CA ALA A 278 -0.50 -10.14 -1.54
C ALA A 278 -1.43 -11.36 -1.50
N PHE A 279 -0.88 -12.57 -1.51
CA PHE A 279 -1.69 -13.78 -1.40
C PHE A 279 -2.36 -13.97 -0.04
N VAL A 280 -1.84 -13.31 1.02
CA VAL A 280 -2.43 -13.42 2.36
C VAL A 280 -3.83 -12.79 2.44
N PRO A 281 -4.03 -11.50 2.08
CA PRO A 281 -5.37 -10.92 2.07
C PRO A 281 -6.30 -11.57 1.03
N MET A 282 -5.77 -12.06 -0.11
CA MET A 282 -6.57 -12.84 -1.06
C MET A 282 -7.12 -14.12 -0.45
N PHE A 283 -6.29 -14.86 0.29
CA PHE A 283 -6.72 -16.03 1.04
C PHE A 283 -7.79 -15.68 2.08
N ILE A 284 -7.61 -14.59 2.84
CA ILE A 284 -8.59 -14.13 3.82
C ILE A 284 -9.92 -13.77 3.12
N GLY A 285 -9.86 -13.15 1.93
CA GLY A 285 -11.02 -12.81 1.13
C GLY A 285 -11.85 -14.04 0.75
N VAL A 286 -11.23 -15.09 0.24
CA VAL A 286 -11.92 -16.36 -0.07
C VAL A 286 -12.49 -17.00 1.20
N ALA A 287 -11.69 -17.05 2.27
CA ALA A 287 -12.12 -17.63 3.55
C ALA A 287 -13.33 -16.87 4.15
N ALA A 288 -13.47 -15.57 3.90
CA ALA A 288 -14.61 -14.78 4.35
C ALA A 288 -15.93 -15.30 3.78
N PHE A 289 -15.96 -15.73 2.52
CA PHE A 289 -17.16 -16.33 1.91
C PHE A 289 -17.49 -17.71 2.48
N LEU A 290 -16.54 -18.43 3.06
CA LEU A 290 -16.80 -19.70 3.75
C LEU A 290 -17.26 -19.49 5.20
N VAL A 291 -16.73 -18.47 5.89
CA VAL A 291 -17.00 -18.24 7.32
C VAL A 291 -18.28 -17.42 7.55
N MET A 292 -18.60 -16.51 6.62
CA MET A 292 -19.78 -15.63 6.71
C MET A 292 -20.43 -15.42 5.34
N PRO A 293 -20.95 -16.47 4.67
CA PRO A 293 -21.35 -16.43 3.26
C PRO A 293 -22.43 -15.37 2.97
N GLU A 294 -23.46 -15.27 3.78
CA GLU A 294 -24.57 -14.32 3.58
C GLU A 294 -24.09 -12.86 3.70
N ILE A 295 -23.31 -12.57 4.73
CA ILE A 295 -22.75 -11.22 4.96
C ILE A 295 -21.78 -10.85 3.85
N ALA A 296 -20.88 -11.77 3.48
CA ALA A 296 -19.88 -11.52 2.44
C ALA A 296 -20.54 -11.26 1.07
N GLN A 297 -21.59 -12.01 0.71
CA GLN A 297 -22.34 -11.79 -0.52
C GLN A 297 -23.12 -10.47 -0.50
N GLY A 298 -23.73 -10.11 0.62
CA GLY A 298 -24.41 -8.82 0.78
C GLY A 298 -23.45 -7.64 0.63
N LEU A 299 -22.30 -7.70 1.31
CA LEU A 299 -21.27 -6.68 1.22
C LEU A 299 -20.60 -6.62 -0.17
N LEU A 300 -20.47 -7.74 -0.86
CA LEU A 300 -19.95 -7.74 -2.23
C LEU A 300 -20.82 -6.91 -3.18
N ALA A 301 -22.13 -6.94 -2.98
CA ALA A 301 -23.07 -6.18 -3.79
C ALA A 301 -23.16 -4.70 -3.38
N GLU A 302 -22.98 -4.38 -2.09
CA GLU A 302 -23.09 -3.02 -1.54
C GLU A 302 -21.76 -2.27 -1.58
N ASP A 303 -20.72 -2.82 -0.93
CA ASP A 303 -19.39 -2.25 -0.81
C ASP A 303 -18.39 -3.35 -0.42
N SER A 304 -17.74 -3.91 -1.43
CA SER A 304 -16.83 -5.04 -1.26
C SER A 304 -15.62 -4.76 -0.36
N GLN A 305 -15.23 -3.49 -0.20
CA GLN A 305 -14.12 -3.09 0.68
C GLN A 305 -14.42 -3.34 2.16
N LYS A 306 -15.68 -3.48 2.54
CA LYS A 306 -16.11 -3.79 3.91
C LYS A 306 -15.96 -5.27 4.28
N ILE A 307 -15.73 -6.17 3.34
CA ILE A 307 -15.73 -7.64 3.61
C ILE A 307 -14.66 -7.99 4.67
N LEU A 308 -13.40 -7.62 4.46
CA LEU A 308 -12.33 -7.96 5.40
C LEU A 308 -12.47 -7.23 6.76
N PRO A 309 -12.73 -5.92 6.80
CA PRO A 309 -13.00 -5.23 8.07
C PRO A 309 -14.14 -5.86 8.86
N THR A 310 -15.25 -6.20 8.22
CA THR A 310 -16.41 -6.85 8.88
C THR A 310 -16.06 -8.25 9.38
N LEU A 311 -15.36 -9.05 8.57
CA LEU A 311 -14.89 -10.37 8.99
C LEU A 311 -14.08 -10.28 10.29
N VAL A 312 -13.13 -9.33 10.33
CA VAL A 312 -12.25 -9.14 11.49
C VAL A 312 -13.04 -8.66 12.71
N MET A 313 -13.96 -7.72 12.51
CA MET A 313 -14.80 -7.21 13.60
C MET A 313 -15.71 -8.27 14.22
N GLU A 314 -16.29 -9.15 13.40
CA GLU A 314 -17.27 -10.13 13.85
C GLU A 314 -16.66 -11.47 14.30
N LYS A 315 -15.58 -11.90 13.65
CA LYS A 315 -15.07 -13.27 13.82
C LYS A 315 -13.74 -13.35 14.55
N MET A 316 -13.02 -12.23 14.74
CA MET A 316 -11.70 -12.24 15.35
C MET A 316 -11.72 -11.72 16.79
N PRO A 317 -10.84 -12.22 17.67
CA PRO A 317 -10.70 -11.70 19.03
C PRO A 317 -10.16 -10.27 19.00
N VAL A 318 -10.50 -9.47 20.04
CA VAL A 318 -10.19 -8.04 20.11
C VAL A 318 -8.71 -7.73 19.90
N TRP A 319 -7.80 -8.54 20.46
CA TRP A 319 -6.36 -8.33 20.27
C TRP A 319 -5.95 -8.41 18.79
N LEU A 320 -6.57 -9.33 18.00
CA LEU A 320 -6.28 -9.46 16.58
C LEU A 320 -6.95 -8.35 15.76
N GLN A 321 -8.14 -7.89 16.18
CA GLN A 321 -8.75 -6.69 15.60
C GLN A 321 -7.81 -5.48 15.73
N VAL A 322 -7.16 -5.31 16.88
CA VAL A 322 -6.16 -4.24 17.10
C VAL A 322 -5.00 -4.36 16.10
N PHE A 323 -4.43 -5.55 15.94
CA PHE A 323 -3.34 -5.77 14.97
C PHE A 323 -3.78 -5.51 13.53
N PHE A 324 -4.95 -6.00 13.13
CA PHE A 324 -5.46 -5.80 11.78
C PHE A 324 -5.72 -4.33 11.46
N PHE A 325 -6.48 -3.65 12.31
CA PHE A 325 -6.79 -2.24 12.08
C PHE A 325 -5.58 -1.34 12.26
N GLY A 326 -4.67 -1.68 13.17
CA GLY A 326 -3.39 -1.03 13.29
C GLY A 326 -2.54 -1.16 12.02
N ALA A 327 -2.44 -2.38 11.48
CA ALA A 327 -1.76 -2.65 10.22
C ALA A 327 -2.38 -1.86 9.05
N LEU A 328 -3.70 -1.86 8.96
CA LEU A 328 -4.44 -1.19 7.89
C LEU A 328 -4.29 0.33 7.96
N LEU A 329 -4.43 0.91 9.15
CA LEU A 329 -4.19 2.35 9.38
C LEU A 329 -2.74 2.73 9.10
N GLY A 330 -1.80 1.85 9.45
CA GLY A 330 -0.39 2.02 9.14
C GLY A 330 -0.11 2.01 7.65
N ALA A 331 -0.63 1.04 6.92
CA ALA A 331 -0.49 0.95 5.47
C ALA A 331 -1.01 2.21 4.77
N LEU A 332 -2.17 2.72 5.18
CA LEU A 332 -2.74 3.97 4.68
C LEU A 332 -1.86 5.18 5.00
N ALA A 333 -1.27 5.19 6.18
CA ALA A 333 -0.42 6.27 6.63
C ALA A 333 0.94 6.32 5.90
N ALA A 334 1.51 5.17 5.51
CA ALA A 334 2.79 5.06 4.80
C ALA A 334 2.75 5.66 3.39
N VAL A 335 1.59 5.61 2.76
CA VAL A 335 1.35 6.03 1.38
C VAL A 335 1.27 7.56 1.23
N MET A 336 0.76 8.27 2.22
CA MET A 336 0.44 9.70 2.19
C MET A 336 1.63 10.67 2.05
N PRO A 337 2.84 10.43 2.58
CA PRO A 337 3.97 11.36 2.51
C PRO A 337 4.41 11.72 1.09
N VAL A 338 3.97 10.99 0.09
CA VAL A 338 4.38 11.20 -1.31
C VAL A 338 3.85 12.52 -1.86
N LEU A 339 2.66 12.97 -1.45
CA LEU A 339 2.00 14.17 -2.01
C LEU A 339 2.73 15.48 -1.74
N TRP A 340 3.30 15.66 -0.55
CA TRP A 340 3.96 16.91 -0.16
C TRP A 340 5.39 17.04 -0.70
N ARG A 341 5.84 16.06 -1.47
CA ARG A 341 7.21 15.93 -1.97
C ARG A 341 7.32 16.10 -3.47
N THR A 342 6.26 16.54 -4.13
CA THR A 342 6.32 16.94 -5.52
C THR A 342 7.28 18.11 -5.67
N PRO A 343 8.02 18.18 -6.79
CA PRO A 343 9.18 19.03 -6.94
C PRO A 343 8.79 20.52 -6.97
N THR A 344 8.78 21.15 -5.82
CA THR A 344 8.94 22.59 -5.75
C THR A 344 10.39 22.85 -5.41
N SER A 345 11.23 22.95 -6.43
CA SER A 345 12.55 23.58 -6.36
C SER A 345 12.48 25.06 -6.00
N ALA A 346 11.47 25.47 -5.27
CA ALA A 346 11.17 26.81 -4.84
C ALA A 346 10.99 26.88 -3.32
N MET A 347 11.92 26.30 -2.56
CA MET A 347 12.16 26.76 -1.19
C MET A 347 13.61 27.13 -1.08
N PRO A 348 13.90 28.38 -0.59
CA PRO A 348 15.24 28.93 -0.50
C PRO A 348 16.15 28.15 0.43
#